data_a5d8d2e0a9b1eec7dd07a60372d0b086
#
_entry.id   a5d8d2e0a9b1eec7dd07a60372d0b086
#
_cell.length_a   1.000
_cell.length_b   1.000
_cell.length_c   1.000
_cell.angle_alpha   90.00
_cell.angle_beta   90.00
_cell.angle_gamma   90.00
#
_symmetry.space_group_name_H-M   'P 1'
#
loop_
_entity.id
_entity.type
_entity.pdbx_description
1 polymer ?
#
loop_
_entity_poly.entity_id
_entity_poly.type
_entity_poly.pdbx_seq_one_letter_code
_entity_poly.pdbx_strand_id
1 'polypeptide(L)'
;MAKVIGIDLGTTNSCVAVMDGGKPKVIENSEGARTTPSIVAFAKDGERLVGQPAKRQAVTNGDNTIYAVKRLIGRRFDDPLTKKDMELVPYDIAKGPNGDAWVKAGGKEYSPSQISAFTLQKMKETAEAYLGETVTQAVITVPAYFNDAQRQATKDAGQIAGLEVLRIINEPTAAALAYGLEKQDGKTIAVYDLGGGTFDISILEIGDGVFEVKSTNGDTFLGGEDFDSKLVAYLADEFKKVEGIDLTKDKLALQRLKEAAEKAKIELSSAQTTEVNLPFITADANGPKHLVKSITRADLERLVADLIKRTMEPCKKALADAGVSASDISEVVLVGGMTRMPKVREAVKDFFGKEPHTGVNPDEVVAMGAAIQAGVLQGDVKDVLLLDVTPLSLGIETLGGVFTRMIDRNTTIPAKKSQVYSTADDNQQAVTIRVFQGEREMAADNKLLGQFDLVGIPPAPRGVPQIEVTFDIDANGIVNVSAKDKGTGKEQQIRIQASGGLSDADIEQMVRDAERFAEEDKKRREGAEAKNNAESLVHTTERQLAEHGDKIEADLKGEIETAIAATKSAIEGGDAEAMKDKAQELAQVAMKLGQAIYEKEQAAAASPASEGAPKADDDVVDAEFSEVDEGNKA
;
A
#
# COMPACT_ATOMS: atom_id res chain seq x y z
N MET A 1 16.02 -29.22 -4.25
CA MET A 1 14.87 -28.29 -4.28
C MET A 1 15.18 -27.27 -5.35
N ALA A 2 14.17 -26.83 -6.12
CA ALA A 2 14.38 -25.76 -7.09
C ALA A 2 14.87 -24.50 -6.35
N LYS A 3 15.82 -23.79 -6.93
CA LYS A 3 16.36 -22.55 -6.35
C LYS A 3 15.32 -21.43 -6.44
N VAL A 4 15.13 -20.70 -5.35
CA VAL A 4 14.34 -19.47 -5.32
C VAL A 4 15.28 -18.29 -5.52
N ILE A 5 14.95 -17.39 -6.43
CA ILE A 5 15.73 -16.20 -6.70
C ILE A 5 15.13 -14.97 -6.02
N GLY A 6 15.99 -14.02 -5.63
CA GLY A 6 15.60 -12.69 -5.18
C GLY A 6 15.74 -11.69 -6.31
N ILE A 7 14.70 -10.92 -6.57
CA ILE A 7 14.70 -9.90 -7.64
C ILE A 7 14.37 -8.54 -7.07
N ASP A 8 15.25 -7.59 -7.29
CA ASP A 8 14.95 -6.17 -7.22
C ASP A 8 14.42 -5.71 -8.58
N LEU A 9 13.13 -5.43 -8.66
CA LEU A 9 12.49 -4.88 -9.86
C LEU A 9 12.50 -3.36 -9.80
N GLY A 10 13.65 -2.75 -10.07
CA GLY A 10 13.84 -1.30 -9.95
C GLY A 10 13.21 -0.50 -11.10
N THR A 11 12.95 0.78 -10.85
CA THR A 11 12.38 1.71 -11.86
C THR A 11 13.32 1.90 -13.06
N THR A 12 14.61 2.01 -12.80
CA THR A 12 15.65 2.26 -13.84
C THR A 12 16.48 1.01 -14.12
N ASN A 13 16.90 0.28 -13.09
CA ASN A 13 17.67 -0.94 -13.21
C ASN A 13 17.09 -2.02 -12.31
N SER A 14 17.13 -3.26 -12.76
CA SER A 14 16.76 -4.45 -12.00
C SER A 14 17.99 -5.31 -11.70
N CYS A 15 17.93 -6.05 -10.59
CA CYS A 15 19.01 -6.90 -10.13
C CYS A 15 18.48 -8.25 -9.68
N VAL A 16 19.23 -9.33 -9.92
CA VAL A 16 18.86 -10.69 -9.48
C VAL A 16 19.98 -11.30 -8.65
N ALA A 17 19.59 -11.95 -7.58
CA ALA A 17 20.50 -12.64 -6.67
C ALA A 17 19.94 -13.99 -6.23
N VAL A 18 20.83 -14.87 -5.76
CA VAL A 18 20.49 -16.20 -5.25
C VAL A 18 21.29 -16.49 -3.98
N MET A 19 20.79 -17.38 -3.13
CA MET A 19 21.59 -17.93 -2.03
C MET A 19 22.57 -18.97 -2.59
N ASP A 20 23.86 -18.73 -2.40
CA ASP A 20 24.95 -19.62 -2.81
C ASP A 20 25.91 -19.84 -1.63
N GLY A 21 26.03 -21.09 -1.17
CA GLY A 21 26.88 -21.43 -0.02
C GLY A 21 26.52 -20.69 1.27
N GLY A 22 25.24 -20.39 1.50
CA GLY A 22 24.75 -19.68 2.69
C GLY A 22 24.95 -18.16 2.65
N LYS A 23 25.34 -17.58 1.51
CA LYS A 23 25.49 -16.15 1.31
C LYS A 23 24.71 -15.67 0.08
N PRO A 24 24.14 -14.45 0.11
CA PRO A 24 23.52 -13.90 -1.06
C PRO A 24 24.59 -13.55 -2.12
N LYS A 25 24.33 -13.93 -3.36
CA LYS A 25 25.20 -13.69 -4.51
C LYS A 25 24.41 -13.05 -5.64
N VAL A 26 24.83 -11.88 -6.07
CA VAL A 26 24.30 -11.20 -7.24
C VAL A 26 24.80 -11.87 -8.50
N ILE A 27 23.93 -12.10 -9.46
CA ILE A 27 24.21 -12.79 -10.71
C ILE A 27 24.50 -11.75 -11.81
N GLU A 28 25.59 -11.97 -12.53
CA GLU A 28 25.93 -11.15 -13.72
C GLU A 28 25.07 -11.58 -14.92
N ASN A 29 24.58 -10.59 -15.67
CA ASN A 29 23.83 -10.84 -16.88
C ASN A 29 24.74 -11.23 -18.07
N SER A 30 24.14 -11.52 -19.22
CA SER A 30 24.87 -11.93 -20.44
C SER A 30 25.86 -10.88 -20.96
N GLU A 31 25.70 -9.63 -20.53
CA GLU A 31 26.60 -8.51 -20.86
C GLU A 31 27.72 -8.30 -19.81
N GLY A 32 27.80 -9.16 -18.79
CA GLY A 32 28.76 -9.07 -17.69
C GLY A 32 28.45 -7.97 -16.67
N ALA A 33 27.25 -7.42 -16.68
CA ALA A 33 26.80 -6.42 -15.73
C ALA A 33 25.98 -7.09 -14.59
N ARG A 34 26.07 -6.52 -13.39
CA ARG A 34 25.36 -7.03 -12.20
C ARG A 34 23.95 -6.45 -12.06
N THR A 35 23.65 -5.42 -12.82
CA THR A 35 22.31 -4.84 -12.97
C THR A 35 21.91 -4.83 -14.44
N THR A 36 20.61 -4.89 -14.69
CA THR A 36 20.03 -4.88 -16.05
C THR A 36 19.07 -3.69 -16.14
N PRO A 37 19.20 -2.81 -17.15
CA PRO A 37 18.25 -1.72 -17.33
C PRO A 37 16.81 -2.23 -17.43
N SER A 38 15.88 -1.63 -16.68
CA SER A 38 14.44 -1.93 -16.71
C SER A 38 13.80 -1.27 -17.94
N ILE A 39 14.31 -1.62 -19.12
CA ILE A 39 13.94 -1.05 -20.42
C ILE A 39 13.54 -2.18 -21.35
N VAL A 40 12.40 -1.99 -22.03
CA VAL A 40 11.88 -2.92 -23.03
C VAL A 40 11.65 -2.16 -24.34
N ALA A 41 12.16 -2.68 -25.44
CA ALA A 41 11.95 -2.08 -26.76
C ALA A 41 11.38 -3.10 -27.74
N PHE A 42 10.61 -2.57 -28.69
CA PHE A 42 10.02 -3.33 -29.79
C PHE A 42 10.65 -2.84 -31.09
N ALA A 43 11.46 -3.68 -31.71
CA ALA A 43 12.15 -3.39 -32.96
C ALA A 43 11.18 -3.45 -34.15
N LYS A 44 11.59 -2.87 -35.29
CA LYS A 44 10.75 -2.80 -36.50
C LYS A 44 10.40 -4.14 -37.11
N ASP A 45 11.23 -5.15 -36.91
CA ASP A 45 11.02 -6.56 -37.31
C ASP A 45 10.12 -7.36 -36.35
N GLY A 46 9.67 -6.73 -35.24
CA GLY A 46 8.84 -7.34 -34.21
C GLY A 46 9.64 -8.02 -33.09
N GLU A 47 10.98 -7.97 -33.13
CA GLU A 47 11.81 -8.47 -32.04
C GLU A 47 11.60 -7.64 -30.77
N ARG A 48 11.54 -8.31 -29.63
CA ARG A 48 11.48 -7.67 -28.32
C ARG A 48 12.87 -7.68 -27.68
N LEU A 49 13.39 -6.50 -27.40
CA LEU A 49 14.67 -6.30 -26.73
C LEU A 49 14.43 -5.92 -25.26
N VAL A 50 15.25 -6.43 -24.35
CA VAL A 50 15.17 -6.13 -22.91
C VAL A 50 16.56 -5.81 -22.37
N GLY A 51 16.63 -4.83 -21.48
CA GLY A 51 17.87 -4.44 -20.82
C GLY A 51 18.79 -3.57 -21.70
N GLN A 52 20.07 -3.86 -21.69
CA GLN A 52 21.08 -3.07 -22.39
C GLN A 52 20.87 -3.01 -23.92
N PRO A 53 20.45 -4.09 -24.60
CA PRO A 53 20.09 -4.00 -26.03
C PRO A 53 18.96 -3.00 -26.30
N ALA A 54 17.91 -2.99 -25.45
CA ALA A 54 16.82 -2.03 -25.56
C ALA A 54 17.31 -0.59 -25.30
N LYS A 55 18.16 -0.38 -24.29
CA LYS A 55 18.74 0.94 -23.99
C LYS A 55 19.57 1.49 -25.17
N ARG A 56 20.40 0.66 -25.80
CA ARG A 56 21.26 1.09 -26.92
C ARG A 56 20.51 1.60 -28.15
N GLN A 57 19.34 1.03 -28.45
CA GLN A 57 18.56 1.43 -29.63
C GLN A 57 17.51 2.52 -29.31
N ALA A 58 17.34 2.93 -28.05
CA ALA A 58 16.36 3.93 -27.61
C ALA A 58 16.52 5.27 -28.37
N VAL A 59 17.74 5.64 -28.73
CA VAL A 59 18.06 6.85 -29.51
C VAL A 59 17.29 6.90 -30.83
N THR A 60 17.16 5.77 -31.51
CA THR A 60 16.55 5.68 -32.85
C THR A 60 15.12 5.15 -32.85
N ASN A 61 14.63 4.69 -31.69
CA ASN A 61 13.33 4.04 -31.56
C ASN A 61 12.64 4.43 -30.22
N GLY A 62 12.69 5.71 -29.86
CA GLY A 62 12.18 6.20 -28.58
C GLY A 62 10.69 5.90 -28.35
N ASP A 63 9.88 6.06 -29.41
CA ASP A 63 8.42 5.87 -29.33
C ASP A 63 8.01 4.40 -29.03
N ASN A 64 8.90 3.43 -29.28
CA ASN A 64 8.69 2.00 -29.01
C ASN A 64 9.65 1.45 -27.93
N THR A 65 10.28 2.33 -27.16
CA THR A 65 11.18 1.97 -26.06
C THR A 65 10.58 2.41 -24.74
N ILE A 66 10.13 1.43 -23.95
CA ILE A 66 9.43 1.65 -22.70
C ILE A 66 10.42 1.57 -21.54
N TYR A 67 10.46 2.59 -20.72
CA TYR A 67 11.23 2.68 -19.47
C TYR A 67 10.40 3.35 -18.38
N ALA A 68 10.87 3.33 -17.15
CA ALA A 68 10.19 3.88 -15.97
C ALA A 68 8.75 3.35 -15.76
N VAL A 69 8.41 2.18 -16.33
CA VAL A 69 7.06 1.60 -16.32
C VAL A 69 6.56 1.29 -14.88
N LYS A 70 7.48 1.11 -13.92
CA LYS A 70 7.16 0.91 -12.50
C LYS A 70 6.34 2.08 -11.93
N ARG A 71 6.49 3.29 -12.47
CA ARG A 71 5.68 4.46 -12.10
C ARG A 71 4.20 4.32 -12.49
N LEU A 72 3.89 3.52 -13.52
CA LEU A 72 2.55 3.30 -14.04
C LEU A 72 1.87 2.07 -13.45
N ILE A 73 2.63 1.17 -12.80
CA ILE A 73 2.09 -0.10 -12.30
C ILE A 73 1.00 0.15 -11.25
N GLY A 74 -0.16 -0.46 -11.43
CA GLY A 74 -1.31 -0.30 -10.54
C GLY A 74 -1.96 1.09 -10.54
N ARG A 75 -1.63 1.99 -11.49
CA ARG A 75 -2.18 3.35 -11.58
C ARG A 75 -3.28 3.49 -12.63
N ARG A 76 -4.20 4.40 -12.35
CA ARG A 76 -5.26 4.78 -13.29
C ARG A 76 -4.73 5.74 -14.37
N PHE A 77 -5.33 5.66 -15.57
CA PHE A 77 -5.01 6.59 -16.67
C PHE A 77 -5.30 8.06 -16.31
N ASP A 78 -6.37 8.30 -15.55
CA ASP A 78 -6.82 9.65 -15.19
C ASP A 78 -6.08 10.21 -13.94
N ASP A 79 -5.17 9.44 -13.33
CA ASP A 79 -4.35 9.86 -12.19
C ASP A 79 -3.48 11.07 -12.55
N PRO A 80 -3.42 12.12 -11.70
CA PRO A 80 -2.58 13.30 -11.94
C PRO A 80 -1.10 12.97 -12.14
N LEU A 81 -0.58 11.95 -11.46
CA LEU A 81 0.82 11.50 -11.61
C LEU A 81 1.04 10.82 -12.97
N THR A 82 0.05 10.03 -13.45
CA THR A 82 0.09 9.46 -14.80
C THR A 82 0.15 10.55 -15.87
N LYS A 83 -0.62 11.64 -15.70
CA LYS A 83 -0.57 12.80 -16.61
C LYS A 83 0.79 13.46 -16.64
N LYS A 84 1.46 13.56 -15.50
CA LYS A 84 2.84 14.06 -15.43
C LYS A 84 3.81 13.15 -16.15
N ASP A 85 3.69 11.82 -16.01
CA ASP A 85 4.51 10.87 -16.72
C ASP A 85 4.35 10.99 -18.26
N MET A 86 3.12 11.27 -18.76
CA MET A 86 2.87 11.51 -20.20
C MET A 86 3.69 12.66 -20.78
N GLU A 87 4.05 13.65 -19.96
CA GLU A 87 4.87 14.79 -20.39
C GLU A 87 6.37 14.46 -20.40
N LEU A 88 6.78 13.40 -19.67
CA LEU A 88 8.20 13.08 -19.45
C LEU A 88 8.73 11.97 -20.36
N VAL A 89 7.84 11.11 -20.90
CA VAL A 89 8.25 9.96 -21.71
C VAL A 89 7.98 10.19 -23.20
N PRO A 90 8.78 9.59 -24.12
CA PRO A 90 8.57 9.72 -25.55
C PRO A 90 7.51 8.77 -26.12
N TYR A 91 7.18 7.70 -25.39
CA TYR A 91 6.19 6.72 -25.80
C TYR A 91 4.77 7.10 -25.33
N ASP A 92 3.75 6.57 -26.00
CA ASP A 92 2.38 6.89 -25.70
C ASP A 92 1.87 6.09 -24.47
N ILE A 93 1.26 6.81 -23.52
CA ILE A 93 0.47 6.22 -22.44
C ILE A 93 -1.01 6.32 -22.82
N ALA A 94 -1.73 5.20 -22.77
CA ALA A 94 -3.12 5.08 -23.18
C ALA A 94 -4.01 4.56 -22.04
N LYS A 95 -5.32 4.76 -22.19
CA LYS A 95 -6.30 4.20 -21.25
C LYS A 95 -6.58 2.75 -21.62
N GLY A 96 -6.19 1.83 -20.73
CA GLY A 96 -6.47 0.41 -20.88
C GLY A 96 -7.94 0.05 -20.73
N PRO A 97 -8.35 -1.19 -21.07
CA PRO A 97 -9.74 -1.66 -21.00
C PRO A 97 -10.37 -1.55 -19.61
N ASN A 98 -9.57 -1.71 -18.58
CA ASN A 98 -9.97 -1.59 -17.17
C ASN A 98 -9.89 -0.15 -16.63
N GLY A 99 -9.46 0.81 -17.45
CA GLY A 99 -9.27 2.21 -17.10
C GLY A 99 -7.92 2.54 -16.48
N ASP A 100 -7.00 1.60 -16.37
CA ASP A 100 -5.64 1.81 -15.90
C ASP A 100 -4.74 2.42 -17.00
N ALA A 101 -3.57 2.93 -16.59
CA ALA A 101 -2.57 3.43 -17.50
C ALA A 101 -1.89 2.27 -18.23
N TRP A 102 -1.99 2.21 -19.55
CA TRP A 102 -1.32 1.26 -20.41
C TRP A 102 -0.32 2.00 -21.30
N VAL A 103 0.61 1.29 -21.91
CA VAL A 103 1.62 1.86 -22.83
C VAL A 103 1.43 1.31 -24.23
N LYS A 104 1.74 2.12 -25.24
CA LYS A 104 1.72 1.70 -26.65
C LYS A 104 3.14 1.52 -27.17
N ALA A 105 3.41 0.39 -27.80
CA ALA A 105 4.67 0.12 -28.47
C ALA A 105 4.49 -0.97 -29.54
N GLY A 106 5.22 -0.90 -30.64
CA GLY A 106 5.16 -1.87 -31.73
C GLY A 106 3.76 -2.07 -32.32
N GLY A 107 2.92 -1.04 -32.29
CA GLY A 107 1.52 -1.09 -32.75
C GLY A 107 0.55 -1.84 -31.83
N LYS A 108 0.94 -2.16 -30.61
CA LYS A 108 0.13 -2.87 -29.61
C LYS A 108 0.08 -2.07 -28.31
N GLU A 109 -0.91 -2.41 -27.47
CA GLU A 109 -1.07 -1.87 -26.12
C GLU A 109 -0.65 -2.94 -25.10
N TYR A 110 0.09 -2.51 -24.08
CA TYR A 110 0.58 -3.37 -23.01
C TYR A 110 0.25 -2.76 -21.65
N SER A 111 -0.17 -3.61 -20.71
CA SER A 111 -0.25 -3.20 -19.31
C SER A 111 1.16 -3.03 -18.72
N PRO A 112 1.34 -2.19 -17.69
CA PRO A 112 2.60 -2.09 -16.96
C PRO A 112 3.10 -3.44 -16.44
N SER A 113 2.20 -4.32 -15.98
CA SER A 113 2.54 -5.67 -15.55
C SER A 113 3.13 -6.53 -16.67
N GLN A 114 2.64 -6.41 -17.91
CA GLN A 114 3.20 -7.13 -19.06
C GLN A 114 4.61 -6.63 -19.41
N ILE A 115 4.84 -5.32 -19.39
CA ILE A 115 6.18 -4.75 -19.62
C ILE A 115 7.15 -5.16 -18.49
N SER A 116 6.70 -5.09 -17.23
CA SER A 116 7.49 -5.55 -16.08
C SER A 116 7.81 -7.04 -16.17
N ALA A 117 6.86 -7.85 -16.66
CA ALA A 117 7.08 -9.28 -16.86
C ALA A 117 8.21 -9.57 -17.86
N PHE A 118 8.41 -8.76 -18.90
CA PHE A 118 9.53 -8.92 -19.82
C PHE A 118 10.88 -8.68 -19.14
N THR A 119 10.94 -7.71 -18.23
CA THR A 119 12.13 -7.50 -17.39
C THR A 119 12.35 -8.68 -16.44
N LEU A 120 11.29 -9.17 -15.79
CA LEU A 120 11.37 -10.34 -14.91
C LEU A 120 11.77 -11.63 -15.66
N GLN A 121 11.31 -11.82 -16.90
CA GLN A 121 11.77 -12.92 -17.76
C GLN A 121 13.28 -12.83 -18.01
N LYS A 122 13.82 -11.64 -18.27
CA LYS A 122 15.27 -11.43 -18.41
C LYS A 122 16.02 -11.74 -17.12
N MET A 123 15.48 -11.42 -15.94
CA MET A 123 16.07 -11.77 -14.66
C MET A 123 16.06 -13.30 -14.45
N LYS A 124 14.95 -13.96 -14.79
CA LYS A 124 14.82 -15.42 -14.77
C LYS A 124 15.84 -16.08 -15.69
N GLU A 125 15.93 -15.68 -16.96
CA GLU A 125 16.90 -16.19 -17.92
C GLU A 125 18.35 -16.01 -17.44
N THR A 126 18.66 -14.86 -16.84
CA THR A 126 19.97 -14.59 -16.25
C THR A 126 20.29 -15.57 -15.12
N ALA A 127 19.30 -15.85 -14.26
CA ALA A 127 19.47 -16.80 -13.16
C ALA A 127 19.59 -18.25 -13.66
N GLU A 128 18.77 -18.66 -14.63
CA GLU A 128 18.82 -19.98 -15.26
C GLU A 128 20.15 -20.26 -15.96
N ALA A 129 20.68 -19.25 -16.67
CA ALA A 129 21.98 -19.34 -17.31
C ALA A 129 23.12 -19.54 -16.30
N TYR A 130 23.06 -18.88 -15.15
CA TYR A 130 24.03 -19.01 -14.08
C TYR A 130 23.91 -20.37 -13.34
N LEU A 131 22.67 -20.75 -12.99
CA LEU A 131 22.39 -21.94 -12.19
C LEU A 131 22.47 -23.25 -13.00
N GLY A 132 22.29 -23.19 -14.33
CA GLY A 132 22.21 -24.36 -15.19
C GLY A 132 20.93 -25.19 -15.00
N GLU A 133 19.91 -24.62 -14.35
CA GLU A 133 18.61 -25.27 -14.09
C GLU A 133 17.46 -24.27 -14.26
N THR A 134 16.25 -24.80 -14.44
CA THR A 134 15.04 -23.99 -14.57
C THR A 134 14.67 -23.34 -13.23
N VAL A 135 14.37 -22.05 -13.27
CA VAL A 135 13.91 -21.26 -12.13
C VAL A 135 12.41 -21.04 -12.24
N THR A 136 11.68 -21.44 -11.22
CA THR A 136 10.21 -21.35 -11.18
C THR A 136 9.67 -20.45 -10.07
N GLN A 137 10.52 -20.08 -9.10
CA GLN A 137 10.08 -19.36 -7.89
C GLN A 137 10.95 -18.13 -7.63
N ALA A 138 10.32 -17.06 -7.15
CA ALA A 138 11.02 -15.82 -6.83
C ALA A 138 10.42 -15.09 -5.62
N VAL A 139 11.27 -14.30 -4.96
CA VAL A 139 10.90 -13.19 -4.09
C VAL A 139 11.16 -11.90 -4.87
N ILE A 140 10.17 -11.00 -4.94
CA ILE A 140 10.26 -9.74 -5.70
C ILE A 140 10.07 -8.58 -4.75
N THR A 141 10.82 -7.50 -4.93
CA THR A 141 10.75 -6.32 -4.07
C THR A 141 9.87 -5.23 -4.65
N VAL A 142 9.29 -4.43 -3.76
CA VAL A 142 8.49 -3.24 -4.08
C VAL A 142 8.82 -2.12 -3.09
N PRO A 143 8.61 -0.84 -3.44
CA PRO A 143 8.67 0.26 -2.48
C PRO A 143 7.71 0.02 -1.31
N ALA A 144 8.06 0.48 -0.10
CA ALA A 144 7.25 0.25 1.10
C ALA A 144 5.85 0.88 1.01
N TYR A 145 5.72 2.00 0.30
CA TYR A 145 4.45 2.70 0.07
C TYR A 145 3.56 2.08 -1.02
N PHE A 146 4.03 1.05 -1.74
CA PHE A 146 3.17 0.39 -2.74
C PHE A 146 1.92 -0.14 -2.07
N ASN A 147 0.77 0.26 -2.62
CA ASN A 147 -0.53 -0.23 -2.19
C ASN A 147 -0.84 -1.63 -2.76
N ASP A 148 -1.96 -2.19 -2.34
CA ASP A 148 -2.36 -3.54 -2.72
C ASP A 148 -2.47 -3.76 -4.23
N ALA A 149 -2.96 -2.73 -4.99
CA ALA A 149 -3.04 -2.83 -6.45
C ALA A 149 -1.66 -2.92 -7.10
N GLN A 150 -0.71 -2.11 -6.63
CA GLN A 150 0.66 -2.09 -7.13
C GLN A 150 1.40 -3.38 -6.75
N ARG A 151 1.20 -3.88 -5.53
CA ARG A 151 1.74 -5.18 -5.07
C ARG A 151 1.17 -6.33 -5.86
N GLN A 152 -0.15 -6.34 -6.07
CA GLN A 152 -0.81 -7.36 -6.89
C GLN A 152 -0.34 -7.30 -8.34
N ALA A 153 -0.28 -6.12 -8.95
CA ALA A 153 0.19 -5.95 -10.32
C ALA A 153 1.66 -6.39 -10.49
N THR A 154 2.50 -6.22 -9.46
CA THR A 154 3.86 -6.74 -9.44
C THR A 154 3.88 -8.27 -9.33
N LYS A 155 3.01 -8.85 -8.50
CA LYS A 155 2.84 -10.31 -8.40
C LYS A 155 2.35 -10.91 -9.71
N ASP A 156 1.39 -10.27 -10.36
CA ASP A 156 0.88 -10.67 -11.68
C ASP A 156 1.97 -10.61 -12.76
N ALA A 157 2.84 -9.59 -12.71
CA ALA A 157 4.00 -9.51 -13.60
C ALA A 157 4.94 -10.72 -13.42
N GLY A 158 5.17 -11.16 -12.18
CA GLY A 158 5.93 -12.38 -11.88
C GLY A 158 5.27 -13.63 -12.48
N GLN A 159 3.96 -13.76 -12.33
CA GLN A 159 3.21 -14.90 -12.91
C GLN A 159 3.25 -14.89 -14.44
N ILE A 160 3.10 -13.73 -15.08
CA ILE A 160 3.22 -13.57 -16.54
C ILE A 160 4.65 -13.94 -17.00
N ALA A 161 5.66 -13.67 -16.19
CA ALA A 161 7.06 -14.07 -16.46
C ALA A 161 7.32 -15.58 -16.25
N GLY A 162 6.33 -16.33 -15.79
CA GLY A 162 6.45 -17.77 -15.49
C GLY A 162 7.19 -18.03 -14.16
N LEU A 163 7.00 -17.13 -13.19
CA LEU A 163 7.52 -17.24 -11.83
C LEU A 163 6.36 -17.36 -10.83
N GLU A 164 6.41 -18.35 -9.96
CA GLU A 164 5.63 -18.36 -8.73
C GLU A 164 6.24 -17.36 -7.76
N VAL A 165 5.52 -16.26 -7.48
CA VAL A 165 5.97 -15.25 -6.54
C VAL A 165 5.65 -15.71 -5.12
N LEU A 166 6.64 -16.23 -4.43
CA LEU A 166 6.48 -16.73 -3.06
C LEU A 166 6.19 -15.60 -2.08
N ARG A 167 6.83 -14.45 -2.29
CA ARG A 167 6.63 -13.27 -1.47
C ARG A 167 6.95 -11.98 -2.23
N ILE A 168 6.16 -10.94 -1.95
CA ILE A 168 6.50 -9.55 -2.23
C ILE A 168 7.04 -8.97 -0.93
N ILE A 169 8.22 -8.33 -0.95
CA ILE A 169 8.81 -7.67 0.22
C ILE A 169 9.15 -6.22 -0.06
N ASN A 170 9.20 -5.41 1.00
CA ASN A 170 9.57 -4.01 0.86
C ASN A 170 11.08 -3.84 0.64
N GLU A 171 11.43 -2.96 -0.29
CA GLU A 171 12.82 -2.62 -0.63
C GLU A 171 13.65 -2.20 0.60
N PRO A 172 13.17 -1.31 1.50
CA PRO A 172 13.95 -0.93 2.67
C PRO A 172 14.19 -2.10 3.64
N THR A 173 13.24 -3.01 3.74
CA THR A 173 13.40 -4.20 4.58
C THR A 173 14.40 -5.18 3.98
N ALA A 174 14.34 -5.39 2.66
CA ALA A 174 15.33 -6.19 1.95
C ALA A 174 16.75 -5.60 2.13
N ALA A 175 16.89 -4.28 1.99
CA ALA A 175 18.17 -3.61 2.21
C ALA A 175 18.69 -3.82 3.64
N ALA A 176 17.84 -3.65 4.66
CA ALA A 176 18.22 -3.88 6.06
C ALA A 176 18.70 -5.32 6.31
N LEU A 177 18.04 -6.32 5.73
CA LEU A 177 18.47 -7.72 5.77
C LEU A 177 19.86 -7.93 5.18
N ALA A 178 20.12 -7.34 4.02
CA ALA A 178 21.41 -7.50 3.33
C ALA A 178 22.58 -6.89 4.09
N TYR A 179 22.33 -5.88 4.91
CA TYR A 179 23.34 -5.30 5.80
C TYR A 179 23.59 -6.13 7.07
N GLY A 180 22.82 -7.21 7.28
CA GLY A 180 22.97 -8.08 8.46
C GLY A 180 22.56 -7.40 9.76
N LEU A 181 21.59 -6.48 9.66
CA LEU A 181 21.12 -5.70 10.81
C LEU A 181 20.16 -6.48 11.71
N GLU A 182 19.70 -7.67 11.29
CA GLU A 182 18.84 -8.56 12.06
C GLU A 182 19.40 -8.95 13.44
N LYS A 183 20.71 -8.81 13.63
CA LYS A 183 21.41 -9.12 14.90
C LYS A 183 21.48 -7.94 15.86
N GLN A 184 20.85 -6.82 15.53
CA GLN A 184 20.95 -5.56 16.29
C GLN A 184 19.61 -5.22 16.95
N ASP A 185 19.17 -6.05 17.91
CA ASP A 185 17.92 -5.81 18.65
C ASP A 185 17.83 -4.45 19.32
N GLY A 186 16.61 -3.90 19.34
CA GLY A 186 16.27 -2.63 19.98
C GLY A 186 16.82 -1.40 19.26
N LYS A 187 17.19 -1.51 17.98
CA LYS A 187 17.68 -0.37 17.20
C LYS A 187 16.65 0.16 16.22
N THR A 188 16.64 1.48 16.09
CA THR A 188 15.90 2.19 15.03
C THR A 188 16.88 2.56 13.92
N ILE A 189 16.56 2.21 12.69
CA ILE A 189 17.40 2.47 11.52
C ILE A 189 16.65 3.31 10.50
N ALA A 190 17.38 4.10 9.73
CA ALA A 190 16.87 4.82 8.57
C ALA A 190 17.42 4.20 7.29
N VAL A 191 16.55 3.88 6.34
CA VAL A 191 16.92 3.44 4.99
C VAL A 191 16.63 4.58 4.04
N TYR A 192 17.70 5.18 3.50
CA TYR A 192 17.65 6.29 2.54
C TYR A 192 17.93 5.74 1.16
N ASP A 193 16.87 5.66 0.35
CA ASP A 193 16.93 5.12 -1.01
C ASP A 193 16.74 6.23 -2.03
N LEU A 194 17.80 6.58 -2.75
CA LEU A 194 17.75 7.51 -3.87
C LEU A 194 18.16 6.76 -5.15
N GLY A 195 17.14 6.30 -5.86
CA GLY A 195 17.28 5.54 -7.09
C GLY A 195 17.37 6.42 -8.35
N GLY A 196 17.10 5.82 -9.51
CA GLY A 196 17.11 6.53 -10.79
C GLY A 196 15.86 7.39 -11.01
N GLY A 197 14.73 7.04 -10.40
CA GLY A 197 13.45 7.72 -10.65
C GLY A 197 12.66 8.10 -9.42
N THR A 198 12.98 7.56 -8.24
CA THR A 198 12.29 7.79 -6.97
C THR A 198 13.27 8.04 -5.85
N PHE A 199 12.79 8.75 -4.84
CA PHE A 199 13.42 8.90 -3.54
C PHE A 199 12.50 8.33 -2.47
N ASP A 200 13.02 7.47 -1.62
CA ASP A 200 12.30 6.84 -0.53
C ASP A 200 13.13 6.89 0.76
N ILE A 201 12.47 7.21 1.87
CA ILE A 201 13.02 7.14 3.21
C ILE A 201 12.11 6.28 4.08
N SER A 202 12.67 5.29 4.75
CA SER A 202 11.93 4.42 5.66
C SER A 202 12.62 4.36 7.02
N ILE A 203 11.83 4.43 8.07
CA ILE A 203 12.29 4.26 9.45
C ILE A 203 11.83 2.87 9.90
N LEU A 204 12.77 2.03 10.29
CA LEU A 204 12.54 0.67 10.74
C LEU A 204 12.98 0.49 12.18
N GLU A 205 12.24 -0.30 12.93
CA GLU A 205 12.64 -0.80 14.24
C GLU A 205 13.01 -2.28 14.14
N ILE A 206 14.07 -2.67 14.83
CA ILE A 206 14.55 -4.05 14.88
C ILE A 206 14.33 -4.57 16.29
N GLY A 207 13.56 -5.64 16.42
CA GLY A 207 13.34 -6.31 17.70
C GLY A 207 13.17 -7.82 17.51
N ASP A 208 13.85 -8.63 18.32
CA ASP A 208 13.79 -10.10 18.26
C ASP A 208 14.03 -10.70 16.87
N GLY A 209 14.90 -10.09 16.08
CA GLY A 209 15.16 -10.50 14.69
C GLY A 209 14.06 -10.09 13.68
N VAL A 210 13.09 -9.30 14.13
CA VAL A 210 11.96 -8.79 13.32
C VAL A 210 12.27 -7.37 12.88
N PHE A 211 11.99 -7.06 11.60
CA PHE A 211 12.05 -5.71 11.05
C PHE A 211 10.62 -5.15 10.93
N GLU A 212 10.32 -4.12 11.68
CA GLU A 212 9.06 -3.39 11.60
C GLU A 212 9.28 -2.04 10.91
N VAL A 213 8.57 -1.78 9.81
CA VAL A 213 8.56 -0.45 9.17
C VAL A 213 7.64 0.46 9.96
N LYS A 214 8.21 1.43 10.69
CA LYS A 214 7.46 2.39 11.51
C LYS A 214 6.84 3.49 10.68
N SER A 215 7.56 3.94 9.66
CA SER A 215 7.11 4.96 8.73
C SER A 215 7.86 4.87 7.41
N THR A 216 7.24 5.37 6.34
CA THR A 216 7.88 5.59 5.06
C THR A 216 7.38 6.89 4.46
N ASN A 217 8.25 7.59 3.75
CA ASN A 217 7.94 8.81 3.02
C ASN A 217 8.85 8.94 1.80
N GLY A 218 8.52 9.80 0.84
CA GLY A 218 9.35 9.89 -0.35
C GLY A 218 8.88 10.92 -1.37
N ASP A 219 9.49 10.85 -2.55
CA ASP A 219 9.12 11.64 -3.72
C ASP A 219 9.24 10.75 -4.97
N THR A 220 8.12 10.36 -5.54
CA THR A 220 8.04 9.45 -6.70
C THR A 220 8.53 10.09 -8.02
N PHE A 221 8.86 11.39 -7.99
CA PHE A 221 9.42 12.16 -9.10
C PHE A 221 10.74 12.83 -8.71
N LEU A 222 11.56 12.15 -7.93
CA LEU A 222 12.89 12.62 -7.53
C LEU A 222 13.89 11.47 -7.61
N GLY A 223 14.75 11.49 -8.60
CA GLY A 223 15.78 10.46 -8.79
C GLY A 223 16.85 10.90 -9.78
N GLY A 224 17.74 9.99 -10.12
CA GLY A 224 18.88 10.23 -11.00
C GLY A 224 18.52 10.85 -12.34
N GLU A 225 17.33 10.55 -12.90
CA GLU A 225 16.84 11.14 -14.14
C GLU A 225 16.60 12.66 -14.01
N ASP A 226 16.19 13.14 -12.82
CA ASP A 226 16.04 14.58 -12.57
C ASP A 226 17.41 15.27 -12.53
N PHE A 227 18.39 14.60 -11.94
CA PHE A 227 19.79 15.08 -11.94
C PHE A 227 20.35 15.14 -13.37
N ASP A 228 20.10 14.11 -14.19
CA ASP A 228 20.48 14.09 -15.60
C ASP A 228 19.81 15.22 -16.36
N SER A 229 18.53 15.47 -16.12
CA SER A 229 17.75 16.54 -16.77
C SER A 229 18.33 17.93 -16.49
N LYS A 230 18.79 18.19 -15.26
CA LYS A 230 19.48 19.44 -14.91
C LYS A 230 20.79 19.61 -15.72
N LEU A 231 21.53 18.52 -15.87
CA LEU A 231 22.78 18.54 -16.64
C LEU A 231 22.54 18.66 -18.14
N VAL A 232 21.50 17.99 -18.66
CA VAL A 232 21.05 18.14 -20.06
C VAL A 232 20.68 19.59 -20.35
N ALA A 233 19.86 20.21 -19.49
CA ALA A 233 19.47 21.61 -19.65
C ALA A 233 20.70 22.54 -19.66
N TYR A 234 21.63 22.33 -18.72
CA TYR A 234 22.87 23.09 -18.66
C TYR A 234 23.69 22.96 -19.95
N LEU A 235 23.91 21.73 -20.46
CA LEU A 235 24.67 21.48 -21.69
C LEU A 235 23.99 22.08 -22.92
N ALA A 236 22.66 21.97 -23.02
CA ALA A 236 21.89 22.54 -24.12
C ALA A 236 21.96 24.08 -24.12
N ASP A 237 21.85 24.70 -22.95
CA ASP A 237 21.96 26.15 -22.80
C ASP A 237 23.37 26.68 -23.13
N GLU A 238 24.43 25.98 -22.71
CA GLU A 238 25.81 26.34 -23.05
C GLU A 238 26.05 26.23 -24.55
N PHE A 239 25.57 25.16 -25.18
CA PHE A 239 25.67 25.00 -26.63
C PHE A 239 24.91 26.10 -27.38
N LYS A 240 23.69 26.42 -26.93
CA LYS A 240 22.86 27.47 -27.51
C LYS A 240 23.50 28.85 -27.42
N LYS A 241 24.21 29.15 -26.33
CA LYS A 241 24.97 30.42 -26.18
C LYS A 241 26.11 30.56 -27.20
N VAL A 242 26.76 29.45 -27.57
CA VAL A 242 27.92 29.46 -28.46
C VAL A 242 27.49 29.34 -29.91
N GLU A 243 26.60 28.41 -30.23
CA GLU A 243 26.24 28.05 -31.61
C GLU A 243 24.88 28.62 -32.05
N GLY A 244 24.08 29.19 -31.14
CA GLY A 244 22.75 29.72 -31.43
C GLY A 244 21.68 28.65 -31.68
N ILE A 245 22.00 27.36 -31.54
CA ILE A 245 21.14 26.23 -31.87
C ILE A 245 20.60 25.59 -30.57
N ASP A 246 19.30 25.35 -30.54
CA ASP A 246 18.62 24.69 -29.42
C ASP A 246 18.54 23.18 -29.65
N LEU A 247 19.43 22.42 -29.01
CA LEU A 247 19.52 20.96 -29.14
C LEU A 247 18.30 20.23 -28.59
N THR A 248 17.50 20.86 -27.73
CA THR A 248 16.30 20.22 -27.14
C THR A 248 15.18 20.00 -28.16
N LYS A 249 15.24 20.68 -29.31
CA LYS A 249 14.27 20.55 -30.40
C LYS A 249 14.59 19.40 -31.37
N ASP A 250 15.78 18.84 -31.29
CA ASP A 250 16.20 17.69 -32.07
C ASP A 250 16.19 16.44 -31.17
N LYS A 251 15.26 15.51 -31.44
CA LYS A 251 15.08 14.29 -30.63
C LYS A 251 16.36 13.46 -30.53
N LEU A 252 17.13 13.36 -31.62
CA LEU A 252 18.36 12.60 -31.66
C LEU A 252 19.47 13.27 -30.84
N ALA A 253 19.65 14.58 -31.00
CA ALA A 253 20.60 15.37 -30.22
C ALA A 253 20.25 15.32 -28.72
N LEU A 254 18.97 15.49 -28.38
CA LEU A 254 18.49 15.42 -26.99
C LEU A 254 18.79 14.06 -26.34
N GLN A 255 18.56 12.96 -27.04
CA GLN A 255 18.85 11.62 -26.52
C GLN A 255 20.34 11.41 -26.29
N ARG A 256 21.20 11.87 -27.24
CA ARG A 256 22.65 11.83 -27.06
C ARG A 256 23.13 12.69 -25.91
N LEU A 257 22.48 13.85 -25.68
CA LEU A 257 22.74 14.68 -24.49
C LEU A 257 22.37 13.93 -23.18
N LYS A 258 21.23 13.23 -23.15
CA LYS A 258 20.81 12.45 -21.98
C LYS A 258 21.82 11.36 -21.62
N GLU A 259 22.27 10.61 -22.62
CA GLU A 259 23.29 9.55 -22.39
C GLU A 259 24.64 10.13 -21.92
N ALA A 260 25.06 11.25 -22.50
CA ALA A 260 26.28 11.91 -22.08
C ALA A 260 26.18 12.54 -20.69
N ALA A 261 25.02 13.08 -20.33
CA ALA A 261 24.75 13.62 -19.00
C ALA A 261 24.76 12.53 -17.92
N GLU A 262 24.06 11.40 -18.17
CA GLU A 262 24.08 10.23 -17.27
C GLU A 262 25.52 9.73 -17.05
N LYS A 263 26.29 9.57 -18.14
CA LYS A 263 27.68 9.14 -18.07
C LYS A 263 28.53 10.12 -17.26
N ALA A 264 28.43 11.44 -17.54
CA ALA A 264 29.16 12.48 -16.82
C ALA A 264 28.80 12.51 -15.32
N LYS A 265 27.51 12.38 -14.97
CA LYS A 265 27.05 12.26 -13.57
C LYS A 265 27.71 11.08 -12.87
N ILE A 266 27.74 9.91 -13.49
CA ILE A 266 28.37 8.70 -12.93
C ILE A 266 29.87 8.93 -12.73
N GLU A 267 30.59 9.44 -13.73
CA GLU A 267 32.03 9.70 -13.66
C GLU A 267 32.37 10.72 -12.57
N LEU A 268 31.57 11.79 -12.41
CA LEU A 268 31.76 12.82 -11.38
C LEU A 268 31.50 12.33 -9.94
N SER A 269 30.92 11.16 -9.76
CA SER A 269 30.84 10.53 -8.42
C SER A 269 32.20 10.06 -7.91
N SER A 270 33.14 9.76 -8.80
CA SER A 270 34.53 9.36 -8.47
C SER A 270 35.58 10.36 -8.88
N ALA A 271 35.42 10.99 -10.07
CA ALA A 271 36.36 12.00 -10.59
C ALA A 271 35.97 13.43 -10.15
N GLN A 272 36.94 14.34 -10.17
CA GLN A 272 36.70 15.77 -9.90
C GLN A 272 36.24 16.53 -11.16
N THR A 273 36.61 16.02 -12.35
CA THR A 273 36.28 16.61 -13.64
C THR A 273 36.02 15.51 -14.65
N THR A 274 35.13 15.79 -15.61
CA THR A 274 34.91 14.94 -16.79
C THR A 274 34.71 15.81 -18.02
N GLU A 275 34.88 15.23 -19.21
CA GLU A 275 34.63 15.90 -20.48
C GLU A 275 33.46 15.25 -21.22
N VAL A 276 32.44 16.05 -21.52
CA VAL A 276 31.36 15.66 -22.43
C VAL A 276 31.82 16.01 -23.85
N ASN A 277 31.96 15.00 -24.70
CA ASN A 277 32.40 15.15 -26.08
C ASN A 277 31.40 14.44 -27.00
N LEU A 278 30.62 15.24 -27.72
CA LEU A 278 29.58 14.77 -28.66
C LEU A 278 29.87 15.32 -30.05
N PRO A 279 30.72 14.61 -30.85
CA PRO A 279 31.01 15.00 -32.22
C PRO A 279 29.75 14.86 -33.08
N PHE A 280 29.58 15.77 -34.04
CA PHE A 280 28.44 15.76 -34.96
C PHE A 280 27.09 15.71 -34.26
N ILE A 281 26.92 16.55 -33.21
CA ILE A 281 25.68 16.60 -32.44
C ILE A 281 24.52 17.16 -33.27
N THR A 282 24.81 18.12 -34.12
CA THR A 282 23.88 18.72 -35.08
C THR A 282 24.66 19.34 -36.27
N ALA A 283 23.96 19.94 -37.22
CA ALA A 283 24.55 20.68 -38.34
C ALA A 283 23.69 21.89 -38.67
N ASP A 284 24.35 22.95 -39.19
CA ASP A 284 23.71 24.12 -39.79
C ASP A 284 24.25 24.39 -41.23
N ALA A 285 23.93 25.55 -41.80
CA ALA A 285 24.39 25.94 -43.13
C ALA A 285 25.93 26.06 -43.23
N ASN A 286 26.63 26.18 -42.10
CA ASN A 286 28.09 26.30 -42.02
C ASN A 286 28.77 24.93 -41.78
N GLY A 287 28.01 23.84 -41.71
CA GLY A 287 28.51 22.48 -41.54
C GLY A 287 28.19 21.85 -40.17
N PRO A 288 28.86 20.73 -39.89
CA PRO A 288 28.61 19.98 -38.66
C PRO A 288 29.08 20.75 -37.42
N LYS A 289 28.33 20.57 -36.31
CA LYS A 289 28.61 21.16 -35.02
C LYS A 289 28.92 20.08 -33.99
N HIS A 290 29.79 20.40 -33.05
CA HIS A 290 30.30 19.49 -32.02
C HIS A 290 30.11 20.14 -30.66
N LEU A 291 29.68 19.35 -29.68
CA LEU A 291 29.64 19.79 -28.28
C LEU A 291 30.85 19.18 -27.57
N VAL A 292 31.74 20.04 -27.08
CA VAL A 292 32.84 19.65 -26.20
C VAL A 292 32.78 20.54 -24.97
N LYS A 293 32.57 19.94 -23.78
CA LYS A 293 32.45 20.70 -22.52
C LYS A 293 33.06 19.93 -21.35
N SER A 294 34.02 20.57 -20.69
CA SER A 294 34.53 20.09 -19.39
C SER A 294 33.54 20.49 -18.27
N ILE A 295 33.25 19.57 -17.37
CA ILE A 295 32.35 19.76 -16.23
C ILE A 295 33.08 19.31 -15.00
N THR A 296 33.00 20.11 -13.93
CA THR A 296 33.56 19.75 -12.64
C THR A 296 32.46 19.15 -11.72
N ARG A 297 32.86 18.36 -10.72
CA ARG A 297 31.95 17.89 -9.66
C ARG A 297 31.23 19.06 -8.98
N ALA A 298 31.92 20.16 -8.70
CA ALA A 298 31.34 21.35 -8.10
C ALA A 298 30.26 22.00 -9.00
N ASP A 299 30.42 21.96 -10.33
CA ASP A 299 29.38 22.45 -11.24
C ASP A 299 28.13 21.58 -11.15
N LEU A 300 28.28 20.25 -11.17
CA LEU A 300 27.16 19.32 -11.01
C LEU A 300 26.46 19.53 -9.66
N GLU A 301 27.22 19.56 -8.56
CA GLU A 301 26.66 19.76 -7.21
C GLU A 301 25.87 21.06 -7.07
N ARG A 302 26.32 22.14 -7.71
CA ARG A 302 25.60 23.42 -7.77
C ARG A 302 24.30 23.32 -8.56
N LEU A 303 24.33 22.62 -9.71
CA LEU A 303 23.15 22.44 -10.56
C LEU A 303 22.04 21.64 -9.90
N VAL A 304 22.38 20.68 -9.04
CA VAL A 304 21.44 19.72 -8.43
C VAL A 304 21.19 19.97 -6.94
N ALA A 305 21.67 21.08 -6.39
CA ALA A 305 21.57 21.40 -4.97
C ALA A 305 20.10 21.43 -4.47
N ASP A 306 19.19 21.92 -5.30
CA ASP A 306 17.76 21.97 -5.02
C ASP A 306 17.15 20.55 -4.95
N LEU A 307 17.59 19.63 -5.78
CA LEU A 307 17.12 18.24 -5.79
C LEU A 307 17.57 17.51 -4.52
N ILE A 308 18.84 17.69 -4.12
CA ILE A 308 19.35 17.11 -2.86
C ILE A 308 18.58 17.67 -1.67
N LYS A 309 18.31 18.98 -1.64
CA LYS A 309 17.54 19.60 -0.57
C LYS A 309 16.09 19.05 -0.50
N ARG A 310 15.47 18.72 -1.64
CA ARG A 310 14.13 18.12 -1.68
C ARG A 310 14.04 16.80 -0.93
N THR A 311 15.13 16.01 -0.86
CA THR A 311 15.11 14.72 -0.12
C THR A 311 15.01 14.91 1.38
N MET A 312 15.39 16.08 1.92
CA MET A 312 15.43 16.30 3.38
C MET A 312 14.06 16.50 4.01
N GLU A 313 13.09 17.00 3.25
CA GLU A 313 11.73 17.21 3.78
C GLU A 313 10.99 15.88 4.03
N PRO A 314 10.98 14.91 3.10
CA PRO A 314 10.50 13.57 3.39
C PRO A 314 11.20 12.91 4.59
N CYS A 315 12.52 13.12 4.76
CA CYS A 315 13.24 12.59 5.92
C CYS A 315 12.69 13.13 7.25
N LYS A 316 12.42 14.43 7.32
CA LYS A 316 11.81 15.05 8.52
C LYS A 316 10.44 14.47 8.83
N LYS A 317 9.61 14.30 7.79
CA LYS A 317 8.27 13.75 7.92
C LYS A 317 8.31 12.29 8.39
N ALA A 318 9.15 11.46 7.78
CA ALA A 318 9.28 10.06 8.19
C ALA A 318 9.72 9.94 9.67
N LEU A 319 10.64 10.76 10.13
CA LEU A 319 11.03 10.80 11.55
C LEU A 319 9.85 11.21 12.46
N ALA A 320 9.10 12.25 12.06
CA ALA A 320 7.92 12.71 12.80
C ALA A 320 6.83 11.63 12.87
N ASP A 321 6.54 10.97 11.75
CA ASP A 321 5.54 9.89 11.65
C ASP A 321 5.95 8.66 12.47
N ALA A 322 7.25 8.36 12.54
CA ALA A 322 7.78 7.29 13.41
C ALA A 322 7.84 7.69 14.89
N GLY A 323 7.59 8.96 15.24
CA GLY A 323 7.69 9.47 16.61
C GLY A 323 9.12 9.52 17.15
N VAL A 324 10.13 9.64 16.28
CA VAL A 324 11.55 9.65 16.64
C VAL A 324 12.27 10.88 16.11
N SER A 325 13.40 11.21 16.70
CA SER A 325 14.30 12.27 16.22
C SER A 325 15.47 11.68 15.42
N ALA A 326 16.19 12.51 14.68
CA ALA A 326 17.38 12.07 13.94
C ALA A 326 18.47 11.48 14.87
N SER A 327 18.55 11.92 16.13
CA SER A 327 19.48 11.39 17.13
C SER A 327 19.15 9.96 17.60
N ASP A 328 17.87 9.56 17.52
CA ASP A 328 17.40 8.23 17.91
C ASP A 328 17.71 7.17 16.85
N ILE A 329 17.99 7.60 15.61
CA ILE A 329 18.40 6.69 14.55
C ILE A 329 19.77 6.10 14.90
N SER A 330 19.85 4.79 15.05
CA SER A 330 21.09 4.09 15.36
C SER A 330 22.01 3.95 14.16
N GLU A 331 21.44 3.61 13.00
CA GLU A 331 22.17 3.34 11.76
C GLU A 331 21.43 3.95 10.56
N VAL A 332 22.19 4.39 9.56
CA VAL A 332 21.65 4.90 8.29
C VAL A 332 22.16 4.03 7.14
N VAL A 333 21.26 3.44 6.41
CA VAL A 333 21.52 2.55 5.26
C VAL A 333 21.29 3.31 3.97
N LEU A 334 22.25 3.25 3.05
CA LEU A 334 22.15 3.87 1.74
C LEU A 334 21.79 2.85 0.68
N VAL A 335 20.74 3.16 -0.10
CA VAL A 335 20.23 2.37 -1.20
C VAL A 335 20.10 3.26 -2.43
N GLY A 336 20.19 2.66 -3.62
CA GLY A 336 20.06 3.36 -4.90
C GLY A 336 21.35 4.00 -5.39
N GLY A 337 21.55 4.00 -6.72
CA GLY A 337 22.79 4.44 -7.37
C GLY A 337 23.16 5.89 -7.11
N MET A 338 22.17 6.77 -6.88
CA MET A 338 22.41 8.18 -6.60
C MET A 338 23.07 8.44 -5.24
N THR A 339 22.98 7.52 -4.31
CA THR A 339 23.67 7.60 -3.01
C THR A 339 25.20 7.46 -3.12
N ARG A 340 25.71 7.12 -4.32
CA ARG A 340 27.14 7.16 -4.63
C ARG A 340 27.68 8.58 -4.76
N MET A 341 26.81 9.56 -5.06
CA MET A 341 27.19 10.96 -5.18
C MET A 341 27.72 11.51 -3.85
N PRO A 342 28.96 12.05 -3.80
CA PRO A 342 29.53 12.52 -2.53
C PRO A 342 28.67 13.55 -1.81
N LYS A 343 28.04 14.48 -2.54
CA LYS A 343 27.20 15.53 -1.95
C LYS A 343 25.90 14.99 -1.35
N VAL A 344 25.34 13.90 -1.88
CA VAL A 344 24.20 13.19 -1.28
C VAL A 344 24.61 12.57 0.04
N ARG A 345 25.75 11.86 0.09
CA ARG A 345 26.26 11.26 1.34
C ARG A 345 26.54 12.28 2.42
N GLU A 346 27.15 13.42 2.03
CA GLU A 346 27.39 14.55 2.93
C GLU A 346 26.07 15.07 3.52
N ALA A 347 25.07 15.31 2.67
CA ALA A 347 23.77 15.80 3.12
C ALA A 347 23.05 14.82 4.08
N VAL A 348 23.13 13.51 3.81
CA VAL A 348 22.59 12.47 4.70
C VAL A 348 23.32 12.44 6.04
N LYS A 349 24.67 12.48 6.01
CA LYS A 349 25.49 12.56 7.22
C LYS A 349 25.15 13.78 8.06
N ASP A 350 25.05 14.95 7.44
CA ASP A 350 24.74 16.20 8.13
C ASP A 350 23.33 16.16 8.75
N PHE A 351 22.37 15.57 8.05
CA PHE A 351 20.98 15.48 8.52
C PHE A 351 20.83 14.53 9.71
N PHE A 352 21.40 13.31 9.63
CA PHE A 352 21.29 12.30 10.69
C PHE A 352 22.39 12.40 11.76
N GLY A 353 23.43 13.21 11.54
CA GLY A 353 24.58 13.35 12.45
C GLY A 353 25.46 12.11 12.55
N LYS A 354 25.35 11.18 11.58
CA LYS A 354 26.06 9.89 11.57
C LYS A 354 26.58 9.54 10.19
N GLU A 355 27.69 8.81 10.14
CA GLU A 355 28.18 8.22 8.90
C GLU A 355 27.22 7.13 8.42
N PRO A 356 26.70 7.20 7.18
CA PRO A 356 25.87 6.15 6.66
C PRO A 356 26.70 4.90 6.31
N HIS A 357 26.04 3.74 6.39
CA HIS A 357 26.63 2.48 5.96
C HIS A 357 26.98 2.48 4.48
N THR A 358 28.21 2.03 4.15
CA THR A 358 28.74 1.95 2.78
C THR A 358 29.30 0.57 2.45
N GLY A 359 29.12 -0.41 3.32
CA GLY A 359 29.74 -1.74 3.21
C GLY A 359 29.15 -2.64 2.12
N VAL A 360 27.98 -2.33 1.61
CA VAL A 360 27.30 -3.08 0.53
C VAL A 360 27.08 -2.16 -0.68
N ASN A 361 27.08 -2.75 -1.86
CA ASN A 361 26.79 -2.01 -3.09
C ASN A 361 25.32 -1.53 -3.09
N PRO A 362 25.07 -0.22 -3.13
CA PRO A 362 23.71 0.32 -3.04
C PRO A 362 22.80 -0.05 -4.23
N ASP A 363 23.36 -0.49 -5.36
CA ASP A 363 22.60 -0.97 -6.53
C ASP A 363 22.21 -2.46 -6.43
N GLU A 364 22.77 -3.19 -5.46
CA GLU A 364 22.65 -4.64 -5.34
C GLU A 364 21.99 -5.07 -4.02
N VAL A 365 22.03 -4.20 -3.02
CA VAL A 365 21.66 -4.51 -1.63
C VAL A 365 20.22 -5.03 -1.52
N VAL A 366 19.30 -4.48 -2.30
CA VAL A 366 17.89 -4.88 -2.28
C VAL A 366 17.71 -6.30 -2.83
N ALA A 367 18.35 -6.62 -3.96
CA ALA A 367 18.31 -7.97 -4.54
C ALA A 367 18.97 -9.01 -3.60
N MET A 368 20.05 -8.62 -2.93
CA MET A 368 20.70 -9.49 -1.93
C MET A 368 19.75 -9.79 -0.76
N GLY A 369 19.04 -8.80 -0.24
CA GLY A 369 18.03 -8.99 0.80
C GLY A 369 16.85 -9.86 0.34
N ALA A 370 16.39 -9.67 -0.88
CA ALA A 370 15.38 -10.52 -1.48
C ALA A 370 15.85 -12.00 -1.58
N ALA A 371 17.13 -12.23 -1.91
CA ALA A 371 17.71 -13.58 -1.93
C ALA A 371 17.83 -14.18 -0.52
N ILE A 372 18.18 -13.38 0.49
CA ILE A 372 18.18 -13.84 1.90
C ILE A 372 16.76 -14.26 2.30
N GLN A 373 15.74 -13.46 1.97
CA GLN A 373 14.35 -13.81 2.23
C GLN A 373 13.94 -15.10 1.49
N ALA A 374 14.38 -15.28 0.26
CA ALA A 374 14.18 -16.54 -0.46
C ALA A 374 14.79 -17.74 0.29
N GLY A 375 16.00 -17.58 0.83
CA GLY A 375 16.65 -18.58 1.67
C GLY A 375 15.91 -18.87 2.98
N VAL A 376 15.30 -17.87 3.59
CA VAL A 376 14.42 -18.03 4.77
C VAL A 376 13.21 -18.90 4.41
N LEU A 377 12.54 -18.60 3.31
CA LEU A 377 11.36 -19.37 2.84
C LEU A 377 11.70 -20.81 2.46
N GLN A 378 12.92 -21.08 2.00
CA GLN A 378 13.41 -22.42 1.72
C GLN A 378 13.92 -23.17 2.96
N GLY A 379 14.09 -22.48 4.10
CA GLY A 379 14.65 -23.03 5.33
C GLY A 379 16.18 -23.12 5.35
N ASP A 380 16.86 -22.48 4.38
CA ASP A 380 18.32 -22.38 4.30
C ASP A 380 18.86 -21.35 5.31
N VAL A 381 18.05 -20.35 5.68
CA VAL A 381 18.33 -19.32 6.70
C VAL A 381 17.26 -19.43 7.79
N LYS A 382 17.67 -19.62 9.06
CA LYS A 382 16.76 -19.99 10.15
C LYS A 382 16.44 -18.87 11.15
N ASP A 383 17.21 -17.79 11.17
CA ASP A 383 17.20 -16.83 12.28
C ASP A 383 16.62 -15.44 11.91
N VAL A 384 15.84 -15.36 10.84
CA VAL A 384 15.26 -14.10 10.38
C VAL A 384 13.74 -14.22 10.18
N LEU A 385 12.96 -13.37 10.83
CA LEU A 385 11.53 -13.23 10.59
C LEU A 385 11.25 -11.82 10.07
N LEU A 386 10.60 -11.72 8.94
CA LEU A 386 10.27 -10.46 8.30
C LEU A 386 8.78 -10.18 8.48
N LEU A 387 8.46 -9.11 9.21
CA LEU A 387 7.11 -8.61 9.38
C LEU A 387 6.99 -7.22 8.74
N ASP A 388 5.89 -7.02 8.06
CA ASP A 388 5.52 -5.75 7.43
C ASP A 388 4.27 -5.18 8.11
N VAL A 389 3.92 -3.91 7.86
CA VAL A 389 2.77 -3.27 8.50
C VAL A 389 1.85 -2.62 7.46
N THR A 390 0.57 -2.47 7.83
CA THR A 390 -0.40 -1.74 7.02
C THR A 390 -0.15 -0.23 7.09
N PRO A 391 -0.11 0.51 5.97
CA PRO A 391 0.18 1.94 5.98
C PRO A 391 -0.99 2.79 6.50
N LEU A 392 -2.21 2.31 6.40
CA LEU A 392 -3.46 2.95 6.86
C LEU A 392 -4.43 1.90 7.40
N SER A 393 -5.36 2.36 8.24
CA SER A 393 -6.46 1.52 8.75
C SER A 393 -7.39 1.06 7.62
N LEU A 394 -7.88 -0.17 7.75
CA LEU A 394 -8.84 -0.80 6.85
C LEU A 394 -10.12 -1.12 7.61
N GLY A 395 -11.26 -0.90 6.98
CA GLY A 395 -12.55 -1.15 7.62
C GLY A 395 -13.71 -1.10 6.65
N ILE A 396 -14.91 -1.14 7.22
CA ILE A 396 -16.17 -1.11 6.46
C ILE A 396 -17.05 0.06 6.89
N GLU A 397 -17.97 0.45 6.01
CA GLU A 397 -19.07 1.33 6.38
C GLU A 397 -20.12 0.55 7.16
N THR A 398 -20.53 1.10 8.30
CA THR A 398 -21.62 0.59 9.12
C THR A 398 -22.76 1.59 9.20
N LEU A 399 -23.84 1.21 9.90
CA LEU A 399 -25.06 2.01 10.01
C LEU A 399 -24.76 3.46 10.42
N GLY A 400 -25.36 4.42 9.70
CA GLY A 400 -25.10 5.86 9.90
C GLY A 400 -23.88 6.40 9.17
N GLY A 401 -23.26 5.62 8.25
CA GLY A 401 -22.09 6.03 7.48
C GLY A 401 -20.79 6.06 8.29
N VAL A 402 -20.77 5.36 9.42
CA VAL A 402 -19.60 5.29 10.31
C VAL A 402 -18.54 4.36 9.71
N PHE A 403 -17.28 4.76 9.77
CA PHE A 403 -16.14 3.90 9.42
C PHE A 403 -15.76 3.02 10.61
N THR A 404 -16.08 1.75 10.51
CA THR A 404 -15.71 0.76 11.52
C THR A 404 -14.40 0.09 11.14
N ARG A 405 -13.35 0.40 11.89
CA ARG A 405 -12.00 -0.14 11.66
C ARG A 405 -11.96 -1.62 11.99
N MET A 406 -11.47 -2.40 11.04
CA MET A 406 -11.21 -3.83 11.21
C MET A 406 -9.73 -4.11 11.45
N ILE A 407 -8.86 -3.45 10.72
CA ILE A 407 -7.40 -3.52 10.85
C ILE A 407 -6.91 -2.09 11.08
N ASP A 408 -6.19 -1.88 12.15
CA ASP A 408 -5.64 -0.57 12.49
C ASP A 408 -4.36 -0.28 11.68
N ARG A 409 -4.07 0.99 11.45
CA ARG A 409 -2.78 1.45 10.89
C ARG A 409 -1.62 0.85 11.68
N ASN A 410 -0.54 0.52 11.00
CA ASN A 410 0.66 -0.11 11.55
C ASN A 410 0.42 -1.51 12.15
N THR A 411 -0.67 -2.19 11.78
CA THR A 411 -0.83 -3.60 12.13
C THR A 411 0.15 -4.44 11.33
N THR A 412 0.92 -5.28 12.02
CA THR A 412 1.84 -6.23 11.41
C THR A 412 1.11 -7.24 10.52
N ILE A 413 1.66 -7.51 9.33
CA ILE A 413 1.11 -8.47 8.38
C ILE A 413 2.02 -9.71 8.23
N PRO A 414 1.45 -10.91 7.95
CA PRO A 414 0.05 -11.17 7.65
C PRO A 414 -0.86 -11.00 8.87
N ALA A 415 -2.08 -10.51 8.64
CA ALA A 415 -3.07 -10.28 9.69
C ALA A 415 -4.46 -10.72 9.25
N LYS A 416 -5.21 -11.31 10.19
CA LYS A 416 -6.59 -11.71 9.97
C LYS A 416 -7.46 -11.26 11.12
N LYS A 417 -8.58 -10.59 10.81
CA LYS A 417 -9.54 -10.14 11.80
C LYS A 417 -10.96 -10.34 11.30
N SER A 418 -11.80 -10.90 12.14
CA SER A 418 -13.22 -11.15 11.86
C SER A 418 -14.10 -10.48 12.88
N GLN A 419 -15.24 -9.96 12.45
CA GLN A 419 -16.25 -9.39 13.33
C GLN A 419 -17.65 -9.70 12.80
N VAL A 420 -18.61 -9.93 13.71
CA VAL A 420 -20.00 -10.24 13.36
C VAL A 420 -20.82 -8.96 13.37
N TYR A 421 -21.53 -8.76 12.27
CA TYR A 421 -22.49 -7.67 12.05
C TYR A 421 -23.88 -8.24 11.83
N SER A 422 -24.88 -7.38 11.71
CA SER A 422 -26.24 -7.78 11.44
C SER A 422 -26.92 -6.86 10.43
N THR A 423 -28.16 -7.19 10.05
CA THR A 423 -28.99 -6.39 9.15
C THR A 423 -29.49 -5.11 9.84
N ALA A 424 -29.62 -4.03 9.07
CA ALA A 424 -30.13 -2.73 9.52
C ALA A 424 -31.67 -2.66 9.48
N ASP A 425 -32.29 -3.42 8.56
CA ASP A 425 -33.72 -3.40 8.30
C ASP A 425 -34.36 -4.79 8.48
N ASP A 426 -35.67 -4.82 8.78
CA ASP A 426 -36.44 -6.04 8.84
C ASP A 426 -36.55 -6.69 7.46
N ASN A 427 -36.45 -8.02 7.42
CA ASN A 427 -36.54 -8.82 6.21
C ASN A 427 -35.51 -8.44 5.11
N GLN A 428 -34.39 -7.87 5.48
CA GLN A 428 -33.31 -7.51 4.57
C GLN A 428 -32.65 -8.79 4.02
N GLN A 429 -32.74 -9.00 2.71
CA GLN A 429 -32.27 -10.23 2.04
C GLN A 429 -30.87 -10.10 1.45
N ALA A 430 -30.27 -8.92 1.50
CA ALA A 430 -28.92 -8.64 1.04
C ALA A 430 -28.25 -7.55 1.89
N VAL A 431 -26.94 -7.63 2.04
CA VAL A 431 -26.11 -6.57 2.65
C VAL A 431 -25.00 -6.19 1.69
N THR A 432 -24.79 -4.90 1.49
CA THR A 432 -23.67 -4.36 0.73
C THR A 432 -22.50 -4.10 1.68
N ILE A 433 -21.38 -4.76 1.45
CA ILE A 433 -20.14 -4.53 2.18
C ILE A 433 -19.31 -3.53 1.39
N ARG A 434 -19.11 -2.33 1.94
CA ARG A 434 -18.27 -1.29 1.35
C ARG A 434 -16.99 -1.19 2.16
N VAL A 435 -15.85 -1.41 1.52
CA VAL A 435 -14.53 -1.48 2.14
C VAL A 435 -13.79 -0.17 1.91
N PHE A 436 -13.27 0.39 2.98
CA PHE A 436 -12.57 1.68 2.97
C PHE A 436 -11.18 1.58 3.60
N GLN A 437 -10.33 2.52 3.22
CA GLN A 437 -9.00 2.73 3.77
C GLN A 437 -8.84 4.19 4.20
N GLY A 438 -8.32 4.43 5.40
CA GLY A 438 -8.05 5.77 5.92
C GLY A 438 -8.20 5.87 7.43
N GLU A 439 -8.12 7.10 7.94
CA GLU A 439 -8.10 7.39 9.38
C GLU A 439 -9.29 8.22 9.87
N ARG A 440 -10.20 8.64 8.97
CA ARG A 440 -11.38 9.44 9.32
C ARG A 440 -12.48 8.56 9.94
N GLU A 441 -13.28 9.13 10.84
CA GLU A 441 -14.34 8.41 11.56
C GLU A 441 -15.58 8.13 10.68
N MET A 442 -15.79 8.91 9.62
CA MET A 442 -16.89 8.70 8.68
C MET A 442 -16.40 8.04 7.40
N ALA A 443 -17.13 7.01 6.92
CA ALA A 443 -16.74 6.25 5.74
C ALA A 443 -16.58 7.12 4.48
N ALA A 444 -17.47 8.09 4.28
CA ALA A 444 -17.44 8.98 3.12
C ALA A 444 -16.17 9.85 3.03
N ASP A 445 -15.47 10.07 4.14
CA ASP A 445 -14.25 10.88 4.22
C ASP A 445 -12.97 10.02 4.06
N ASN A 446 -13.13 8.71 3.84
CA ASN A 446 -12.06 7.76 3.59
C ASN A 446 -12.10 7.25 2.14
N LYS A 447 -11.04 6.58 1.71
CA LYS A 447 -10.96 6.04 0.35
C LYS A 447 -11.74 4.73 0.23
N LEU A 448 -12.72 4.70 -0.66
CA LEU A 448 -13.41 3.46 -1.04
C LEU A 448 -12.45 2.57 -1.85
N LEU A 449 -12.19 1.36 -1.35
CA LEU A 449 -11.36 0.36 -2.02
C LEU A 449 -12.18 -0.58 -2.90
N GLY A 450 -13.43 -0.86 -2.50
CA GLY A 450 -14.34 -1.73 -3.25
C GLY A 450 -15.62 -2.01 -2.49
N GLN A 451 -16.56 -2.66 -3.17
CA GLN A 451 -17.82 -3.10 -2.57
C GLN A 451 -18.31 -4.39 -3.20
N PHE A 452 -19.07 -5.16 -2.44
CA PHE A 452 -19.72 -6.39 -2.90
C PHE A 452 -20.99 -6.66 -2.09
N ASP A 453 -21.90 -7.44 -2.66
CA ASP A 453 -23.19 -7.77 -2.04
C ASP A 453 -23.20 -9.22 -1.57
N LEU A 454 -23.50 -9.45 -0.29
CA LEU A 454 -23.90 -10.76 0.23
C LEU A 454 -25.42 -10.88 0.07
N VAL A 455 -25.87 -11.76 -0.82
CA VAL A 455 -27.28 -11.94 -1.15
C VAL A 455 -27.84 -13.27 -0.63
N GLY A 456 -29.18 -13.34 -0.47
CA GLY A 456 -29.89 -14.55 -0.09
C GLY A 456 -29.83 -14.83 1.41
N ILE A 457 -29.81 -13.78 2.21
CA ILE A 457 -30.05 -13.81 3.64
C ILE A 457 -31.54 -14.12 3.84
N PRO A 458 -31.92 -15.10 4.70
CA PRO A 458 -33.32 -15.38 4.98
C PRO A 458 -34.02 -14.17 5.61
N PRO A 459 -35.30 -13.92 5.26
CA PRO A 459 -36.10 -12.90 5.94
C PRO A 459 -36.12 -13.11 7.44
N ALA A 460 -35.70 -12.10 8.20
CA ALA A 460 -35.69 -12.11 9.65
C ALA A 460 -35.80 -10.67 10.18
N PRO A 461 -36.20 -10.45 11.43
CA PRO A 461 -36.11 -9.13 12.03
C PRO A 461 -34.69 -8.58 11.99
N ARG A 462 -34.54 -7.27 11.88
CA ARG A 462 -33.23 -6.58 11.93
C ARG A 462 -32.48 -6.98 13.20
N GLY A 463 -31.18 -7.09 13.11
CA GLY A 463 -30.32 -7.48 14.23
C GLY A 463 -30.25 -9.00 14.48
N VAL A 464 -31.09 -9.83 13.84
CA VAL A 464 -31.12 -11.30 14.02
C VAL A 464 -30.09 -12.01 13.12
N PRO A 465 -29.99 -11.72 11.80
CA PRO A 465 -28.97 -12.36 10.96
C PRO A 465 -27.56 -12.05 11.46
N GLN A 466 -26.68 -13.07 11.42
CA GLN A 466 -25.28 -12.94 11.84
C GLN A 466 -24.37 -13.00 10.61
N ILE A 467 -23.79 -11.86 10.26
CA ILE A 467 -22.93 -11.71 9.09
C ILE A 467 -21.50 -11.49 9.58
N GLU A 468 -20.67 -12.50 9.42
CA GLU A 468 -19.25 -12.46 9.76
C GLU A 468 -18.47 -11.82 8.61
N VAL A 469 -17.88 -10.66 8.85
CA VAL A 469 -16.98 -9.98 7.91
C VAL A 469 -15.55 -10.26 8.35
N THR A 470 -14.74 -10.77 7.42
CA THR A 470 -13.33 -11.12 7.66
C THR A 470 -12.44 -10.32 6.74
N PHE A 471 -11.46 -9.66 7.32
CA PHE A 471 -10.31 -9.07 6.63
C PHE A 471 -9.13 -10.03 6.77
N ASP A 472 -8.53 -10.41 5.66
CA ASP A 472 -7.39 -11.32 5.59
C ASP A 472 -6.31 -10.68 4.71
N ILE A 473 -5.25 -10.19 5.35
CA ILE A 473 -4.10 -9.56 4.69
C ILE A 473 -2.99 -10.59 4.64
N ASP A 474 -2.57 -10.95 3.44
CA ASP A 474 -1.47 -11.89 3.27
C ASP A 474 -0.10 -11.25 3.57
N ALA A 475 0.95 -12.08 3.58
CA ALA A 475 2.32 -11.62 3.81
C ALA A 475 2.86 -10.69 2.69
N ASN A 476 2.12 -10.52 1.61
CA ASN A 476 2.46 -9.61 0.51
C ASN A 476 1.73 -8.25 0.63
N GLY A 477 0.91 -8.08 1.68
CA GLY A 477 0.06 -6.90 1.88
C GLY A 477 -1.21 -6.89 1.02
N ILE A 478 -1.60 -8.02 0.45
CA ILE A 478 -2.81 -8.13 -0.38
C ILE A 478 -4.01 -8.41 0.53
N VAL A 479 -5.03 -7.56 0.42
CA VAL A 479 -6.23 -7.62 1.26
C VAL A 479 -7.34 -8.43 0.58
N ASN A 480 -7.82 -9.47 1.25
CA ASN A 480 -9.05 -10.18 0.90
C ASN A 480 -10.12 -9.86 1.95
N VAL A 481 -11.31 -9.49 1.51
CA VAL A 481 -12.44 -9.25 2.41
C VAL A 481 -13.57 -10.20 2.04
N SER A 482 -14.03 -10.97 3.02
CA SER A 482 -15.18 -11.87 2.86
C SER A 482 -16.30 -11.52 3.83
N ALA A 483 -17.52 -11.81 3.43
CA ALA A 483 -18.71 -11.73 4.27
C ALA A 483 -19.48 -13.05 4.19
N LYS A 484 -19.82 -13.62 5.35
CA LYS A 484 -20.49 -14.91 5.47
C LYS A 484 -21.71 -14.81 6.38
N ASP A 485 -22.86 -15.21 5.86
CA ASP A 485 -24.04 -15.43 6.70
C ASP A 485 -23.87 -16.74 7.50
N LYS A 486 -23.79 -16.63 8.81
CA LYS A 486 -23.59 -17.80 9.71
C LYS A 486 -24.79 -18.73 9.73
N GLY A 487 -25.99 -18.24 9.44
CA GLY A 487 -27.22 -19.03 9.40
C GLY A 487 -27.31 -19.95 8.18
N THR A 488 -26.99 -19.46 6.99
CA THR A 488 -27.08 -20.21 5.72
C THR A 488 -25.76 -20.76 5.25
N GLY A 489 -24.64 -20.27 5.78
CA GLY A 489 -23.30 -20.59 5.30
C GLY A 489 -22.94 -19.93 3.96
N LYS A 490 -23.83 -19.09 3.38
CA LYS A 490 -23.53 -18.34 2.16
C LYS A 490 -22.41 -17.34 2.41
N GLU A 491 -21.48 -17.28 1.47
CA GLU A 491 -20.30 -16.43 1.56
C GLU A 491 -20.07 -15.73 0.23
N GLN A 492 -19.64 -14.47 0.31
CA GLN A 492 -19.13 -13.69 -0.80
C GLN A 492 -17.83 -13.04 -0.37
N GLN A 493 -16.93 -12.83 -1.33
CA GLN A 493 -15.64 -12.21 -1.08
C GLN A 493 -15.25 -11.26 -2.21
N ILE A 494 -14.46 -10.28 -1.85
CA ILE A 494 -13.77 -9.43 -2.79
C ILE A 494 -12.28 -9.50 -2.50
N ARG A 495 -11.50 -9.73 -3.54
CA ARG A 495 -10.08 -9.42 -3.51
C ARG A 495 -9.97 -7.95 -3.91
N ILE A 496 -9.44 -7.14 -3.02
CA ILE A 496 -9.35 -5.71 -3.27
C ILE A 496 -8.31 -5.48 -4.35
N GLN A 497 -8.82 -5.11 -5.51
CA GLN A 497 -8.04 -4.48 -6.55
C GLN A 497 -8.23 -2.98 -6.35
N ALA A 498 -7.31 -2.34 -5.64
CA ALA A 498 -7.39 -0.92 -5.41
C ALA A 498 -7.42 -0.20 -6.78
N SER A 499 -8.51 0.45 -7.07
CA SER A 499 -8.66 1.29 -8.25
C SER A 499 -7.85 2.58 -8.03
N GLY A 500 -6.62 2.61 -8.50
CA GLY A 500 -5.70 3.75 -8.36
C GLY A 500 -5.17 3.89 -6.92
N GLY A 501 -3.88 3.70 -6.76
CA GLY A 501 -3.21 3.77 -5.48
C GLY A 501 -3.29 5.15 -4.83
N LEU A 502 -3.19 5.17 -3.52
CA LEU A 502 -2.86 6.37 -2.78
C LEU A 502 -1.37 6.64 -2.96
N SER A 503 -0.99 7.86 -3.30
CA SER A 503 0.40 8.30 -3.19
C SER A 503 0.75 8.54 -1.72
N ASP A 504 2.06 8.57 -1.40
CA ASP A 504 2.49 8.93 -0.03
C ASP A 504 1.93 10.29 0.40
N ALA A 505 1.85 11.25 -0.54
CA ALA A 505 1.22 12.54 -0.29
C ALA A 505 -0.28 12.41 0.05
N ASP A 506 -1.00 11.48 -0.59
CA ASP A 506 -2.40 11.20 -0.27
C ASP A 506 -2.53 10.56 1.11
N ILE A 507 -1.66 9.59 1.43
CA ILE A 507 -1.62 8.94 2.76
C ILE A 507 -1.35 9.97 3.86
N GLU A 508 -0.32 10.79 3.69
CA GLU A 508 -0.02 11.88 4.63
C GLU A 508 -1.16 12.89 4.74
N GLN A 509 -1.77 13.25 3.61
CA GLN A 509 -2.90 14.17 3.63
C GLN A 509 -4.07 13.56 4.39
N MET A 510 -4.38 12.28 4.19
CA MET A 510 -5.43 11.57 4.91
C MET A 510 -5.16 11.50 6.41
N VAL A 511 -3.91 11.29 6.83
CA VAL A 511 -3.53 11.30 8.25
C VAL A 511 -3.66 12.71 8.84
N ARG A 512 -3.14 13.74 8.17
CA ARG A 512 -3.29 15.14 8.61
C ARG A 512 -4.74 15.59 8.66
N ASP A 513 -5.55 15.20 7.67
CA ASP A 513 -6.97 15.53 7.66
C ASP A 513 -7.71 14.83 8.80
N ALA A 514 -7.36 13.58 9.13
CA ALA A 514 -7.90 12.88 10.29
C ALA A 514 -7.59 13.62 11.60
N GLU A 515 -6.35 14.07 11.79
CA GLU A 515 -5.95 14.86 12.97
C GLU A 515 -6.67 16.22 13.01
N ARG A 516 -6.71 16.93 11.87
CA ARG A 516 -7.32 18.25 11.76
C ARG A 516 -8.82 18.23 12.04
N PHE A 517 -9.51 17.21 11.59
CA PHE A 517 -10.97 17.08 11.71
C PHE A 517 -11.41 16.16 12.85
N ALA A 518 -10.48 15.68 13.71
CA ALA A 518 -10.76 14.71 14.76
C ALA A 518 -11.94 15.09 15.66
N GLU A 519 -12.02 16.35 16.10
CA GLU A 519 -13.11 16.83 16.95
C GLU A 519 -14.46 16.93 16.20
N GLU A 520 -14.44 17.31 14.94
CA GLU A 520 -15.64 17.39 14.10
C GLU A 520 -16.14 15.98 13.78
N ASP A 521 -15.25 15.08 13.40
CA ASP A 521 -15.55 13.68 13.08
C ASP A 521 -16.09 12.95 14.29
N LYS A 522 -15.52 13.18 15.48
CA LYS A 522 -16.01 12.62 16.73
C LYS A 522 -17.46 13.05 17.00
N LYS A 523 -17.78 14.32 16.80
CA LYS A 523 -19.16 14.80 16.96
C LYS A 523 -20.12 14.19 15.94
N ARG A 524 -19.69 14.06 14.68
CA ARG A 524 -20.49 13.43 13.61
C ARG A 524 -20.74 11.96 13.93
N ARG A 525 -19.74 11.23 14.39
CA ARG A 525 -19.85 9.84 14.83
C ARG A 525 -20.77 9.70 16.02
N GLU A 526 -20.59 10.51 17.08
CA GLU A 526 -21.45 10.52 18.25
C GLU A 526 -22.92 10.82 17.90
N GLY A 527 -23.15 11.72 16.94
CA GLY A 527 -24.48 12.01 16.41
C GLY A 527 -25.09 10.81 15.67
N ALA A 528 -24.31 10.14 14.82
CA ALA A 528 -24.75 8.95 14.10
C ALA A 528 -25.05 7.78 15.07
N GLU A 529 -24.20 7.55 16.05
CA GLU A 529 -24.40 6.51 17.08
C GLU A 529 -25.62 6.80 17.96
N ALA A 530 -25.82 8.06 18.39
CA ALA A 530 -26.99 8.47 19.16
C ALA A 530 -28.29 8.23 18.37
N LYS A 531 -28.30 8.60 17.08
CA LYS A 531 -29.42 8.37 16.18
C LYS A 531 -29.73 6.87 16.03
N ASN A 532 -28.72 6.06 15.72
CA ASN A 532 -28.86 4.62 15.53
C ASN A 532 -29.41 3.94 16.79
N ASN A 533 -28.92 4.33 17.97
CA ASN A 533 -29.40 3.81 19.26
C ASN A 533 -30.85 4.20 19.53
N ALA A 534 -31.21 5.47 19.31
CA ALA A 534 -32.56 5.98 19.48
C ALA A 534 -33.56 5.27 18.53
N GLU A 535 -33.23 5.15 17.24
CA GLU A 535 -34.03 4.43 16.25
C GLU A 535 -34.21 2.95 16.62
N SER A 536 -33.14 2.30 17.08
CA SER A 536 -33.20 0.89 17.53
C SER A 536 -34.13 0.69 18.71
N LEU A 537 -34.06 1.60 19.68
CA LEU A 537 -34.88 1.54 20.86
C LEU A 537 -36.36 1.82 20.54
N VAL A 538 -36.64 2.83 19.71
CA VAL A 538 -38.00 3.12 19.21
C VAL A 538 -38.57 1.88 18.54
N HIS A 539 -37.85 1.31 17.57
CA HIS A 539 -38.32 0.14 16.83
C HIS A 539 -38.61 -1.07 17.75
N THR A 540 -37.70 -1.35 18.69
CA THR A 540 -37.86 -2.45 19.62
C THR A 540 -39.08 -2.24 20.55
N THR A 541 -39.26 -1.01 21.05
CA THR A 541 -40.37 -0.67 21.93
C THR A 541 -41.71 -0.67 21.19
N GLU A 542 -41.76 -0.16 19.95
CA GLU A 542 -42.96 -0.23 19.11
C GLU A 542 -43.39 -1.68 18.81
N ARG A 543 -42.44 -2.55 18.50
CA ARG A 543 -42.72 -3.98 18.28
C ARG A 543 -43.28 -4.64 19.57
N GLN A 544 -42.62 -4.41 20.70
CA GLN A 544 -43.13 -4.93 21.99
C GLN A 544 -44.52 -4.39 22.36
N LEU A 545 -44.76 -3.11 22.04
CA LEU A 545 -46.08 -2.52 22.27
C LEU A 545 -47.14 -3.10 21.32
N ALA A 546 -46.80 -3.40 20.06
CA ALA A 546 -47.69 -4.05 19.11
C ALA A 546 -48.03 -5.51 19.52
N GLU A 547 -47.04 -6.25 20.04
CA GLU A 547 -47.21 -7.67 20.47
C GLU A 547 -47.92 -7.81 21.82
N HIS A 548 -47.73 -6.86 22.73
CA HIS A 548 -48.21 -6.99 24.12
C HIS A 548 -49.05 -5.82 24.63
N GLY A 549 -49.29 -4.80 23.83
CA GLY A 549 -49.97 -3.56 24.21
C GLY A 549 -51.39 -3.76 24.73
N ASP A 550 -52.06 -4.83 24.31
CA ASP A 550 -53.40 -5.21 24.83
C ASP A 550 -53.34 -5.85 26.23
N LYS A 551 -52.14 -6.21 26.68
CA LYS A 551 -51.90 -6.89 27.97
C LYS A 551 -51.44 -5.94 29.06
N ILE A 552 -51.27 -4.65 28.80
CA ILE A 552 -50.77 -3.65 29.78
C ILE A 552 -51.86 -2.63 30.13
N GLU A 553 -51.65 -1.87 31.23
CA GLU A 553 -52.56 -0.81 31.63
C GLU A 553 -52.55 0.38 30.65
N ALA A 554 -53.69 1.02 30.44
CA ALA A 554 -53.86 2.11 29.47
C ALA A 554 -52.93 3.30 29.77
N ASP A 555 -52.69 3.60 31.05
CA ASP A 555 -51.79 4.68 31.47
C ASP A 555 -50.32 4.40 31.09
N LEU A 556 -49.83 3.19 31.29
CA LEU A 556 -48.47 2.79 30.89
C LEU A 556 -48.34 2.78 29.37
N LYS A 557 -49.36 2.33 28.62
CA LYS A 557 -49.38 2.42 27.16
C LYS A 557 -49.25 3.84 26.68
N GLY A 558 -49.97 4.79 27.29
CA GLY A 558 -49.89 6.21 26.98
C GLY A 558 -48.51 6.81 27.29
N GLU A 559 -47.86 6.42 28.40
CA GLU A 559 -46.49 6.82 28.72
C GLU A 559 -45.51 6.34 27.66
N ILE A 560 -45.62 5.08 27.21
CA ILE A 560 -44.76 4.51 26.19
C ILE A 560 -44.93 5.22 24.84
N GLU A 561 -46.18 5.42 24.39
CA GLU A 561 -46.48 6.11 23.10
C GLU A 561 -45.96 7.54 23.13
N THR A 562 -46.06 8.23 24.26
CA THR A 562 -45.53 9.60 24.44
C THR A 562 -43.99 9.61 24.38
N ALA A 563 -43.33 8.67 25.03
CA ALA A 563 -41.88 8.56 25.02
C ALA A 563 -41.34 8.20 23.61
N ILE A 564 -42.03 7.30 22.89
CA ILE A 564 -41.72 6.98 21.48
C ILE A 564 -41.83 8.25 20.61
N ALA A 565 -42.92 9.00 20.73
CA ALA A 565 -43.12 10.20 19.94
C ALA A 565 -42.05 11.28 20.24
N ALA A 566 -41.71 11.47 21.52
CA ALA A 566 -40.67 12.39 21.94
C ALA A 566 -39.29 11.99 21.41
N THR A 567 -38.97 10.69 21.42
CA THR A 567 -37.70 10.19 20.87
C THR A 567 -37.63 10.35 19.34
N LYS A 568 -38.72 10.07 18.63
CA LYS A 568 -38.81 10.31 17.18
C LYS A 568 -38.63 11.80 16.84
N SER A 569 -39.23 12.69 17.60
CA SER A 569 -39.06 14.13 17.40
C SER A 569 -37.61 14.58 17.66
N ALA A 570 -36.93 14.00 18.64
CA ALA A 570 -35.50 14.27 18.87
C ALA A 570 -34.62 13.77 17.73
N ILE A 571 -34.95 12.60 17.15
CA ILE A 571 -34.27 12.06 15.95
C ILE A 571 -34.43 13.01 14.75
N GLU A 572 -35.64 13.52 14.52
CA GLU A 572 -35.90 14.49 13.43
C GLU A 572 -35.18 15.82 13.69
N GLY A 573 -35.03 16.23 14.93
CA GLY A 573 -34.32 17.45 15.32
C GLY A 573 -32.80 17.37 15.14
N GLY A 574 -32.21 16.18 15.07
CA GLY A 574 -30.80 15.96 14.75
C GLY A 574 -29.81 16.33 15.86
N ASP A 575 -30.26 16.71 17.05
CA ASP A 575 -29.40 17.03 18.19
C ASP A 575 -29.00 15.76 18.96
N ALA A 576 -27.69 15.45 19.02
CA ALA A 576 -27.17 14.23 19.61
C ALA A 576 -27.47 14.10 21.12
N GLU A 577 -27.44 15.20 21.88
CA GLU A 577 -27.74 15.17 23.31
C GLU A 577 -29.24 14.96 23.54
N ALA A 578 -30.08 15.69 22.81
CA ALA A 578 -31.53 15.48 22.88
C ALA A 578 -31.93 14.05 22.52
N MET A 579 -31.29 13.44 21.51
CA MET A 579 -31.51 12.04 21.14
C MET A 579 -31.11 11.08 22.26
N LYS A 580 -29.95 11.29 22.88
CA LYS A 580 -29.48 10.47 24.02
C LYS A 580 -30.43 10.56 25.22
N ASP A 581 -30.85 11.77 25.59
CA ASP A 581 -31.74 12.01 26.71
C ASP A 581 -33.12 11.33 26.50
N LYS A 582 -33.71 11.53 25.32
CA LYS A 582 -35.02 10.94 25.01
C LYS A 582 -34.95 9.42 24.81
N ALA A 583 -33.86 8.90 24.29
CA ALA A 583 -33.64 7.45 24.26
C ALA A 583 -33.50 6.87 25.65
N GLN A 584 -32.86 7.56 26.59
CA GLN A 584 -32.76 7.12 27.99
C GLN A 584 -34.11 7.15 28.71
N GLU A 585 -34.92 8.18 28.50
CA GLU A 585 -36.29 8.25 28.98
C GLU A 585 -37.15 7.08 28.45
N LEU A 586 -37.07 6.81 27.14
CA LEU A 586 -37.77 5.71 26.50
C LEU A 586 -37.30 4.35 27.03
N ALA A 587 -36.00 4.16 27.28
CA ALA A 587 -35.47 2.93 27.86
C ALA A 587 -36.03 2.65 29.24
N GLN A 588 -36.19 3.68 30.09
CA GLN A 588 -36.78 3.54 31.40
C GLN A 588 -38.27 3.11 31.36
N VAL A 589 -39.01 3.67 30.39
CA VAL A 589 -40.42 3.31 30.22
C VAL A 589 -40.55 1.92 29.57
N ALA A 590 -39.64 1.55 28.65
CA ALA A 590 -39.59 0.22 28.06
C ALA A 590 -39.27 -0.90 29.09
N MET A 591 -38.43 -0.59 30.09
CA MET A 591 -38.23 -1.54 31.23
C MET A 591 -39.51 -1.80 32.02
N LYS A 592 -40.35 -0.77 32.27
CA LYS A 592 -41.66 -0.95 32.92
C LYS A 592 -42.58 -1.83 32.07
N LEU A 593 -42.52 -1.69 30.73
CA LEU A 593 -43.26 -2.57 29.81
C LEU A 593 -42.83 -4.03 29.97
N GLY A 594 -41.51 -4.28 29.94
CA GLY A 594 -40.96 -5.62 30.14
C GLY A 594 -41.39 -6.25 31.48
N GLN A 595 -41.36 -5.45 32.57
CA GLN A 595 -41.80 -5.89 33.91
C GLN A 595 -43.30 -6.20 33.94
N ALA A 596 -44.15 -5.37 33.35
CA ALA A 596 -45.59 -5.57 33.29
C ALA A 596 -45.97 -6.82 32.47
N ILE A 597 -45.25 -7.11 31.40
CA ILE A 597 -45.40 -8.32 30.58
C ILE A 597 -45.06 -9.56 31.43
N TYR A 598 -43.91 -9.54 32.09
CA TYR A 598 -43.42 -10.63 32.93
C TYR A 598 -44.38 -10.95 34.09
N GLU A 599 -44.89 -9.93 34.81
CA GLU A 599 -45.84 -10.09 35.91
C GLU A 599 -47.17 -10.71 35.43
N LYS A 600 -47.67 -10.33 34.25
CA LYS A 600 -48.90 -10.93 33.68
C LYS A 600 -48.69 -12.35 33.18
N GLU A 601 -47.54 -12.68 32.61
CA GLU A 601 -47.23 -14.06 32.22
C GLU A 601 -47.11 -14.97 33.42
N GLN A 602 -46.50 -14.50 34.53
CA GLN A 602 -46.49 -15.24 35.78
C GLN A 602 -47.91 -15.40 36.41
N ALA A 603 -48.73 -14.36 36.34
CA ALA A 603 -50.11 -14.45 36.82
C ALA A 603 -50.96 -15.39 35.96
N ALA A 604 -50.72 -15.43 34.64
CA ALA A 604 -51.40 -16.39 33.74
C ALA A 604 -50.95 -17.84 34.00
N ALA A 605 -49.69 -18.06 34.33
CA ALA A 605 -49.14 -19.37 34.69
C ALA A 605 -49.58 -19.86 36.08
N ALA A 606 -50.01 -18.93 36.98
CA ALA A 606 -50.49 -19.23 38.34
C ALA A 606 -52.01 -19.48 38.41
N SER A 607 -52.79 -19.36 37.34
CA SER A 607 -54.22 -19.69 37.32
C SER A 607 -54.42 -21.22 37.28
N PRO A 608 -55.20 -21.84 38.18
CA PRO A 608 -55.28 -23.28 38.25
C PRO A 608 -56.05 -23.84 37.04
N ALA A 609 -55.37 -24.59 36.23
CA ALA A 609 -55.95 -25.45 35.20
C ALA A 609 -56.58 -26.66 35.92
N SER A 610 -57.87 -26.90 35.63
CA SER A 610 -58.63 -28.06 36.04
C SER A 610 -57.94 -29.37 35.67
N GLU A 611 -58.04 -30.30 36.63
CA GLU A 611 -57.67 -31.70 36.64
C GLU A 611 -57.60 -32.45 35.31
N GLY A 612 -56.57 -33.20 35.13
CA GLY A 612 -56.42 -34.23 34.09
C GLY A 612 -54.98 -34.68 33.92
N ALA A 613 -54.52 -35.59 34.80
CA ALA A 613 -53.17 -36.19 34.74
C ALA A 613 -52.94 -37.07 33.49
N PRO A 614 -51.69 -37.39 33.06
CA PRO A 614 -50.79 -38.21 33.88
C PRO A 614 -49.34 -37.75 33.96
N LYS A 615 -48.67 -38.27 34.97
CA LYS A 615 -47.26 -38.13 35.30
C LYS A 615 -46.33 -38.64 34.18
N ALA A 616 -45.31 -37.93 33.92
CA ALA A 616 -44.04 -38.46 33.39
C ALA A 616 -42.87 -37.66 33.94
N ASP A 617 -41.84 -38.36 34.27
CA ASP A 617 -40.67 -38.23 35.10
C ASP A 617 -39.88 -36.92 35.04
N ASP A 618 -39.36 -36.60 36.25
CA ASP A 618 -38.25 -35.67 36.51
C ASP A 618 -36.97 -36.03 35.74
N ASP A 619 -36.43 -35.05 35.08
CA ASP A 619 -34.98 -34.87 34.93
C ASP A 619 -34.68 -33.36 34.79
N VAL A 620 -34.45 -32.76 35.97
CA VAL A 620 -33.91 -31.42 36.09
C VAL A 620 -32.40 -31.53 36.05
N VAL A 621 -31.80 -31.06 34.97
CA VAL A 621 -30.35 -30.86 34.90
C VAL A 621 -30.05 -29.41 35.27
N ASP A 622 -29.55 -29.21 36.49
CA ASP A 622 -28.93 -27.96 36.92
C ASP A 622 -27.71 -27.64 36.07
N ALA A 623 -27.75 -26.49 35.41
CA ALA A 623 -26.57 -25.95 34.73
C ALA A 623 -25.76 -25.11 35.74
N GLU A 624 -24.72 -25.69 36.32
CA GLU A 624 -23.67 -24.96 37.03
C GLU A 624 -22.86 -24.11 36.08
N PHE A 625 -22.86 -22.81 36.30
CA PHE A 625 -21.88 -21.89 35.72
C PHE A 625 -20.58 -22.01 36.52
N SER A 626 -19.51 -22.52 35.90
CA SER A 626 -18.16 -22.40 36.42
C SER A 626 -17.44 -21.25 35.74
N GLU A 627 -17.05 -20.26 36.53
CA GLU A 627 -16.03 -19.26 36.12
C GLU A 627 -14.72 -19.98 35.83
N VAL A 628 -14.18 -19.75 34.67
CA VAL A 628 -12.82 -20.19 34.32
C VAL A 628 -11.87 -19.05 34.67
N ASP A 629 -11.13 -19.28 35.75
CA ASP A 629 -10.04 -18.43 36.22
C ASP A 629 -8.83 -18.52 35.26
N GLU A 630 -8.38 -17.41 34.73
CA GLU A 630 -7.12 -17.30 33.99
C GLU A 630 -5.94 -17.36 34.96
N GLY A 631 -5.24 -18.48 34.94
CA GLY A 631 -4.07 -18.70 35.77
C GLY A 631 -2.97 -19.53 35.14
N ASN A 632 -2.09 -18.87 34.41
CA ASN A 632 -0.60 -19.04 34.43
C ASN A 632 0.05 -20.40 34.11
N LYS A 633 1.02 -20.31 33.15
CA LYS A 633 2.28 -21.08 32.98
C LYS A 633 2.26 -22.38 32.13
N ALA A 634 2.89 -22.34 31.00
CA ALA A 634 4.30 -22.73 30.72
C ALA A 634 4.64 -22.45 29.25
#